data_64e1c5b2ff7e6c8663abe0e096abc607
#
_entry.id   64e1c5b2ff7e6c8663abe0e096abc607
#
_cell.length_a   1.000
_cell.length_b   1.000
_cell.length_c   1.000
_cell.angle_alpha   90.00
_cell.angle_beta   90.00
_cell.angle_gamma   90.00
#
_symmetry.space_group_name_H-M   'P 1'
#
loop_
_entity.id
_entity.type
_entity.pdbx_description
1 polymer ?
#
loop_
_entity_poly.entity_id
_entity_poly.type
_entity_poly.pdbx_seq_one_letter_code
_entity_poly.pdbx_strand_id
1 'polypeptide(L)'
;MEEPTLTISEIAAQAGVNASAIRYYERVGVLPKPDRFGGERRYTSETVGKLQVIELAKRAGFTLDQIKELLKSDHPRDVLSAMAARKLPTVRALAERATAMQESATEGELDSTRDWCAQFAQSIEEIAAAPGGQPDER
;
A
#
# COMPACT_ATOMS: atom_id res chain seq x y z
N MET A 1 19.82 -13.65 -6.43
CA MET A 1 18.51 -14.23 -6.12
C MET A 1 18.50 -14.77 -4.70
N GLU A 2 17.52 -14.36 -3.92
CA GLU A 2 17.46 -14.78 -2.53
C GLU A 2 16.85 -16.15 -2.38
N GLU A 3 17.38 -16.89 -1.43
CA GLU A 3 16.76 -18.15 -1.09
C GLU A 3 15.69 -17.92 -0.05
N PRO A 4 14.54 -18.61 -0.15
CA PRO A 4 13.48 -18.43 0.83
C PRO A 4 13.87 -19.09 2.14
N THR A 5 14.20 -18.27 3.12
CA THR A 5 14.65 -18.74 4.42
C THR A 5 13.81 -18.21 5.57
N LEU A 6 12.94 -17.25 5.31
CA LEU A 6 12.15 -16.61 6.38
C LEU A 6 10.86 -17.37 6.61
N THR A 7 10.47 -17.45 7.88
CA THR A 7 9.19 -18.07 8.23
C THR A 7 8.07 -17.03 8.11
N ILE A 8 6.84 -17.52 8.13
CA ILE A 8 5.69 -16.61 8.08
C ILE A 8 5.69 -15.66 9.29
N SER A 9 6.10 -16.17 10.45
CA SER A 9 6.17 -15.30 11.63
C SER A 9 7.20 -14.21 11.46
N GLU A 10 8.31 -14.52 10.85
CA GLU A 10 9.37 -13.54 10.64
C GLU A 10 8.94 -12.46 9.66
N ILE A 11 8.32 -12.84 8.54
CA ILE A 11 7.89 -11.81 7.60
C ILE A 11 6.71 -11.01 8.15
N ALA A 12 5.86 -11.65 8.95
CA ALA A 12 4.76 -10.94 9.60
C ALA A 12 5.30 -9.86 10.51
N ALA A 13 6.31 -10.18 11.31
CA ALA A 13 6.91 -9.21 12.21
C ALA A 13 7.59 -8.09 11.44
N GLN A 14 8.33 -8.43 10.39
CA GLN A 14 9.05 -7.41 9.63
C GLN A 14 8.11 -6.49 8.86
N ALA A 15 7.01 -7.03 8.35
CA ALA A 15 6.06 -6.21 7.59
C ALA A 15 5.02 -5.54 8.46
N GLY A 16 4.92 -5.95 9.72
CA GLY A 16 3.93 -5.36 10.62
C GLY A 16 2.51 -5.81 10.33
N VAL A 17 2.33 -7.04 9.85
CA VAL A 17 1.02 -7.59 9.54
C VAL A 17 0.85 -8.92 10.23
N ASN A 18 -0.40 -9.37 10.34
CA ASN A 18 -0.70 -10.66 10.95
C ASN A 18 -0.45 -11.80 9.99
N ALA A 19 -0.04 -12.94 10.52
CA ALA A 19 0.15 -14.14 9.71
C ALA A 19 -1.15 -14.54 9.01
N SER A 20 -2.29 -14.34 9.67
CA SER A 20 -3.57 -14.66 9.05
C SER A 20 -3.84 -13.79 7.82
N ALA A 21 -3.43 -12.53 7.86
CA ALA A 21 -3.57 -11.65 6.71
C ALA A 21 -2.71 -12.14 5.55
N ILE A 22 -1.49 -12.60 5.86
CA ILE A 22 -0.59 -13.11 4.84
C ILE A 22 -1.21 -14.34 4.16
N ARG A 23 -1.75 -15.24 4.95
CA ARG A 23 -2.42 -16.43 4.40
C ARG A 23 -3.61 -16.04 3.53
N TYR A 24 -4.36 -15.03 3.96
CA TYR A 24 -5.48 -14.55 3.20
C TYR A 24 -5.04 -13.99 1.85
N TYR A 25 -3.97 -13.20 1.85
CA TYR A 25 -3.47 -12.63 0.60
C TYR A 25 -2.99 -13.73 -0.36
N GLU A 26 -2.42 -14.79 0.17
CA GLU A 26 -2.05 -15.94 -0.65
C GLU A 26 -3.27 -16.61 -1.24
N ARG A 27 -4.31 -16.75 -0.42
CA ARG A 27 -5.52 -17.46 -0.86
C ARG A 27 -6.25 -16.71 -1.96
N VAL A 28 -6.32 -15.38 -1.87
CA VAL A 28 -7.02 -14.60 -2.88
C VAL A 28 -6.13 -14.22 -4.06
N GLY A 29 -4.86 -14.60 -4.03
CA GLY A 29 -3.98 -14.40 -5.16
C GLY A 29 -3.26 -13.07 -5.21
N VAL A 30 -3.31 -12.28 -4.13
CA VAL A 30 -2.56 -11.03 -4.05
C VAL A 30 -1.08 -11.30 -3.88
N LEU A 31 -0.76 -12.32 -3.10
CA LEU A 31 0.61 -12.78 -2.96
C LEU A 31 0.77 -14.12 -3.66
N PRO A 32 1.92 -14.38 -4.26
CA PRO A 32 2.18 -15.71 -4.82
C PRO A 32 2.29 -16.72 -3.68
N LYS A 33 2.06 -17.96 -4.01
CA LYS A 33 2.21 -19.02 -3.02
C LYS A 33 3.69 -19.16 -2.65
N PRO A 34 3.98 -19.34 -1.37
CA PRO A 34 5.37 -19.45 -0.95
C PRO A 34 5.96 -20.79 -1.29
N ASP A 35 7.27 -20.84 -1.34
CA ASP A 35 7.98 -22.11 -1.41
C ASP A 35 7.81 -22.85 -0.10
N ARG A 36 7.93 -24.15 -0.15
CA ARG A 36 7.86 -24.98 1.05
C ARG A 36 9.10 -25.83 1.17
N PHE A 37 9.64 -25.85 2.37
CA PHE A 37 10.77 -26.70 2.70
C PHE A 37 10.39 -27.53 3.92
N GLY A 38 10.41 -28.84 3.76
CA GLY A 38 9.99 -29.70 4.85
C GLY A 38 8.54 -29.48 5.26
N GLY A 39 7.70 -29.07 4.33
CA GLY A 39 6.29 -28.81 4.60
C GLY A 39 5.99 -27.42 5.16
N GLU A 40 7.01 -26.64 5.47
CA GLU A 40 6.80 -25.31 6.02
C GLU A 40 6.93 -24.25 4.95
N ARG A 41 6.10 -23.21 5.09
CA ARG A 41 6.18 -22.06 4.22
C ARG A 41 7.49 -21.32 4.45
N ARG A 42 8.16 -20.96 3.37
CA ARG A 42 9.39 -20.18 3.42
C ARG A 42 9.29 -19.00 2.48
N TYR A 43 9.80 -17.87 2.90
CA TYR A 43 9.66 -16.62 2.19
C TYR A 43 10.99 -15.91 2.04
N THR A 44 11.06 -14.99 1.12
CA THR A 44 12.22 -14.11 0.96
C THR A 44 11.89 -12.73 1.47
N SER A 45 12.90 -11.89 1.59
CA SER A 45 12.68 -10.49 1.99
C SER A 45 11.87 -9.72 0.95
N GLU A 46 11.83 -10.23 -0.28
CA GLU A 46 10.99 -9.61 -1.31
C GLU A 46 9.52 -9.65 -0.92
N THR A 47 9.10 -10.71 -0.24
CA THR A 47 7.73 -10.80 0.25
C THR A 47 7.43 -9.71 1.26
N VAL A 48 8.39 -9.38 2.11
CA VAL A 48 8.21 -8.28 3.07
C VAL A 48 7.91 -6.98 2.33
N GLY A 49 8.68 -6.70 1.27
CA GLY A 49 8.44 -5.51 0.46
C GLY A 49 7.06 -5.50 -0.17
N LYS A 50 6.63 -6.64 -0.68
CA LYS A 50 5.29 -6.74 -1.28
C LYS A 50 4.20 -6.50 -0.24
N LEU A 51 4.38 -7.04 0.97
CA LEU A 51 3.41 -6.82 2.03
C LEU A 51 3.33 -5.36 2.42
N GLN A 52 4.46 -4.68 2.45
CA GLN A 52 4.47 -3.25 2.76
C GLN A 52 3.72 -2.45 1.70
N VAL A 53 3.90 -2.81 0.44
CA VAL A 53 3.17 -2.16 -0.65
C VAL A 53 1.68 -2.40 -0.51
N ILE A 54 1.29 -3.65 -0.18
CA ILE A 54 -0.11 -3.98 -0.01
C ILE A 54 -0.74 -3.13 1.10
N GLU A 55 -0.06 -3.03 2.24
CA GLU A 55 -0.60 -2.28 3.36
C GLU A 55 -0.70 -0.80 3.06
N LEU A 56 0.31 -0.26 2.39
CA LEU A 56 0.29 1.14 1.99
C LEU A 56 -0.85 1.43 1.02
N ALA A 57 -1.02 0.57 0.03
CA ALA A 57 -2.08 0.76 -0.97
C ALA A 57 -3.46 0.64 -0.35
N LYS A 58 -3.62 -0.28 0.61
CA LYS A 58 -4.90 -0.39 1.31
C LYS A 58 -5.23 0.89 2.07
N ARG A 59 -4.24 1.48 2.72
CA ARG A 59 -4.45 2.74 3.42
C ARG A 59 -4.82 3.85 2.46
N ALA A 60 -4.31 3.79 1.25
CA ALA A 60 -4.64 4.78 0.23
C ALA A 60 -6.01 4.54 -0.40
N GLY A 61 -6.70 3.47 0.01
CA GLY A 61 -8.04 3.23 -0.47
C GLY A 61 -8.12 2.33 -1.71
N PHE A 62 -7.03 1.67 -2.06
CA PHE A 62 -7.06 0.73 -3.19
C PHE A 62 -7.71 -0.57 -2.76
N THR A 63 -8.46 -1.18 -3.65
CA THR A 63 -9.05 -2.48 -3.40
C THR A 63 -8.00 -3.57 -3.58
N LEU A 64 -8.29 -4.74 -3.05
CA LEU A 64 -7.38 -5.88 -3.24
C LEU A 64 -7.23 -6.26 -4.71
N ASP A 65 -8.28 -6.11 -5.50
CA ASP A 65 -8.18 -6.37 -6.93
C ASP A 65 -7.22 -5.41 -7.61
N GLN A 66 -7.28 -4.14 -7.23
CA GLN A 66 -6.36 -3.14 -7.77
C GLN A 66 -4.93 -3.43 -7.34
N ILE A 67 -4.74 -3.82 -6.09
CA ILE A 67 -3.42 -4.15 -5.58
C ILE A 67 -2.87 -5.38 -6.29
N LYS A 68 -3.73 -6.36 -6.53
CA LYS A 68 -3.34 -7.57 -7.25
C LYS A 68 -2.83 -7.22 -8.64
N GLU A 69 -3.55 -6.35 -9.32
CA GLU A 69 -3.15 -5.89 -10.65
C GLU A 69 -1.83 -5.15 -10.60
N LEU A 70 -1.67 -4.32 -9.58
CA LEU A 70 -0.43 -3.57 -9.37
C LEU A 70 0.76 -4.50 -9.22
N LEU A 71 0.62 -5.54 -8.41
CA LEU A 71 1.74 -6.45 -8.15
C LEU A 71 2.06 -7.36 -9.31
N LYS A 72 1.12 -7.55 -10.22
CA LYS A 72 1.36 -8.38 -11.42
C LYS A 72 1.96 -7.59 -12.56
N SER A 73 1.94 -6.28 -12.48
CA SER A 73 2.40 -5.44 -13.57
C SER A 73 3.91 -5.50 -13.72
N ASP A 74 4.39 -5.42 -14.95
CA ASP A 74 5.81 -5.27 -15.22
C ASP A 74 6.32 -3.89 -14.83
N HIS A 75 5.39 -2.94 -14.72
CA HIS A 75 5.74 -1.56 -14.35
C HIS A 75 4.87 -1.13 -13.18
N PRO A 76 5.09 -1.73 -11.98
CA PRO A 76 4.21 -1.44 -10.84
C PRO A 76 4.18 0.02 -10.44
N ARG A 77 5.29 0.72 -10.63
CA ARG A 77 5.32 2.14 -10.30
C ARG A 77 4.38 2.95 -11.18
N ASP A 78 4.36 2.63 -12.48
CA ASP A 78 3.47 3.32 -13.41
C ASP A 78 2.01 3.05 -13.08
N VAL A 79 1.70 1.80 -12.77
CA VAL A 79 0.34 1.42 -12.42
C VAL A 79 -0.08 2.11 -11.12
N LEU A 80 0.82 2.14 -10.14
CA LEU A 80 0.53 2.78 -8.87
C LEU A 80 0.28 4.28 -9.07
N SER A 81 1.10 4.92 -9.88
CA SER A 81 0.93 6.35 -10.14
C SER A 81 -0.41 6.64 -10.82
N ALA A 82 -0.77 5.80 -11.79
CA ALA A 82 -2.06 5.99 -12.47
C ALA A 82 -3.23 5.79 -11.51
N MET A 83 -3.13 4.78 -10.67
CA MET A 83 -4.17 4.52 -9.67
C MET A 83 -4.27 5.65 -8.66
N ALA A 84 -3.11 6.15 -8.21
CA ALA A 84 -3.08 7.25 -7.26
C ALA A 84 -3.68 8.50 -7.85
N ALA A 85 -3.39 8.77 -9.11
CA ALA A 85 -3.95 9.94 -9.79
C ALA A 85 -5.47 9.86 -9.83
N ARG A 86 -6.02 8.67 -10.02
CA ARG A 86 -7.47 8.51 -10.03
C ARG A 86 -8.09 8.68 -8.65
N LYS A 87 -7.33 8.36 -7.59
CA LYS A 87 -7.81 8.51 -6.21
C LYS A 87 -7.64 9.92 -5.68
N LEU A 88 -6.77 10.70 -6.29
CA LEU A 88 -6.40 12.01 -5.76
C LEU A 88 -7.58 12.93 -5.51
N PRO A 89 -8.55 13.08 -6.43
CA PRO A 89 -9.67 13.96 -6.13
C PRO A 89 -10.45 13.54 -4.90
N THR A 90 -10.61 12.24 -4.68
CA THR A 90 -11.31 11.74 -3.50
C THR A 90 -10.54 12.07 -2.22
N VAL A 91 -9.22 11.84 -2.25
CA VAL A 91 -8.39 12.12 -1.09
C VAL A 91 -8.39 13.61 -0.77
N ARG A 92 -8.30 14.44 -1.80
CA ARG A 92 -8.36 15.89 -1.60
C ARG A 92 -9.67 16.34 -0.99
N ALA A 93 -10.77 15.77 -1.48
CA ALA A 93 -12.08 16.11 -0.93
C ALA A 93 -12.19 15.72 0.53
N LEU A 94 -11.63 14.57 0.90
CA LEU A 94 -11.63 14.15 2.29
C LEU A 94 -10.80 15.07 3.15
N ALA A 95 -9.63 15.48 2.66
CA ALA A 95 -8.78 16.40 3.39
C ALA A 95 -9.45 17.75 3.60
N GLU A 96 -10.14 18.25 2.56
CA GLU A 96 -10.86 19.51 2.67
C GLU A 96 -11.99 19.43 3.67
N ARG A 97 -12.71 18.31 3.68
CA ARG A 97 -13.80 18.12 4.64
C ARG A 97 -13.26 18.06 6.06
N ALA A 98 -12.14 17.36 6.25
CA ALA A 98 -11.52 17.27 7.56
C ALA A 98 -11.12 18.66 8.04
N THR A 99 -10.57 19.48 7.16
CA THR A 99 -10.19 20.85 7.50
C THR A 99 -11.42 21.69 7.89
N ALA A 100 -12.49 21.57 7.12
CA ALA A 100 -13.71 22.32 7.43
C ALA A 100 -14.29 21.90 8.78
N MET A 101 -14.29 20.60 9.07
CA MET A 101 -14.77 20.12 10.35
C MET A 101 -13.92 20.64 11.49
N GLN A 102 -12.62 20.71 11.26
CA GLN A 102 -11.70 21.20 12.26
C GLN A 102 -11.93 22.69 12.56
N GLU A 103 -12.22 23.45 11.53
CA GLU A 103 -12.46 24.88 11.71
C GLU A 103 -13.71 25.17 12.54
N SER A 104 -14.67 24.25 12.54
CA SER A 104 -15.86 24.42 13.33
C SER A 104 -15.77 23.74 14.68
N ALA A 105 -14.63 23.17 15.02
CA ALA A 105 -14.43 22.49 16.30
C ALA A 105 -13.39 23.23 17.11
N THR A 106 -13.19 22.77 18.34
CA THR A 106 -12.15 23.33 19.20
C THR A 106 -10.78 23.05 18.63
N GLU A 107 -10.02 24.08 18.49
CA GLU A 107 -8.70 23.98 17.95
C GLU A 107 -7.80 23.10 18.69
N GLY A 108 -7.02 22.49 18.61
CA GLY A 108 -6.14 21.72 19.43
C GLY A 108 -6.36 20.23 19.35
N GLU A 109 -7.62 19.84 19.35
CA GLU A 109 -7.90 18.41 19.33
C GLU A 109 -7.77 17.80 17.94
N LEU A 110 -8.05 18.59 16.91
CA LEU A 110 -8.07 18.07 15.55
C LEU A 110 -6.87 18.49 14.73
N ASP A 111 -5.91 19.13 15.39
CA ASP A 111 -4.73 19.61 14.68
C ASP A 111 -3.92 18.45 14.10
N SER A 112 -3.75 17.40 14.87
CA SER A 112 -3.05 16.22 14.38
C SER A 112 -3.75 15.59 13.20
N THR A 113 -5.07 15.54 13.26
CA THR A 113 -5.85 14.96 12.17
C THR A 113 -5.66 15.76 10.89
N ARG A 114 -5.66 17.08 11.03
CA ARG A 114 -5.46 17.96 9.88
C ARG A 114 -4.09 17.74 9.25
N ASP A 115 -3.06 17.68 10.10
CA ASP A 115 -1.72 17.44 9.61
C ASP A 115 -1.61 16.10 8.92
N TRP A 116 -2.22 15.09 9.52
CA TRP A 116 -2.18 13.75 8.95
C TRP A 116 -2.86 13.73 7.58
N CYS A 117 -4.03 14.36 7.47
CA CYS A 117 -4.76 14.41 6.21
C CYS A 117 -3.97 15.13 5.14
N ALA A 118 -3.33 16.23 5.51
CA ALA A 118 -2.53 17.00 4.56
C ALA A 118 -1.34 16.18 4.07
N GLN A 119 -0.68 15.49 4.98
CA GLN A 119 0.47 14.65 4.62
C GLN A 119 0.04 13.49 3.74
N PHE A 120 -1.10 12.90 4.05
CA PHE A 120 -1.61 11.78 3.27
C PHE A 120 -1.91 12.23 1.84
N ALA A 121 -2.60 13.36 1.70
CA ALA A 121 -2.91 13.89 0.37
C ALA A 121 -1.64 14.19 -0.40
N GLN A 122 -0.65 14.77 0.28
CA GLN A 122 0.62 15.10 -0.37
C GLN A 122 1.35 13.83 -0.82
N SER A 123 1.31 12.79 -0.01
CA SER A 123 1.95 11.53 -0.37
C SER A 123 1.33 10.95 -1.63
N ILE A 124 0.01 11.02 -1.75
CA ILE A 124 -0.66 10.53 -2.94
C ILE A 124 -0.27 11.36 -4.15
N GLU A 125 -0.17 12.69 -3.99
CA GLU A 125 0.23 13.55 -5.09
C GLU A 125 1.65 13.26 -5.53
N GLU A 126 2.54 13.00 -4.58
CA GLU A 126 3.92 12.70 -4.91
C GLU A 126 4.04 11.40 -5.69
N ILE A 127 3.26 10.40 -5.30
CA ILE A 127 3.25 9.13 -6.02
C ILE A 127 2.73 9.35 -7.44
N ALA A 128 1.64 10.09 -7.57
CA ALA A 128 1.03 10.34 -8.88
C ALA A 128 1.95 11.14 -9.78
N ALA A 129 2.76 12.02 -9.20
CA ALA A 129 3.65 12.88 -9.97
C ALA A 129 5.04 12.30 -10.19
N ALA A 130 5.32 11.11 -9.64
CA ALA A 130 6.65 10.52 -9.71
C ALA A 130 7.07 10.32 -11.16
N PRO A 131 8.33 10.63 -11.49
CA PRO A 131 8.77 10.51 -12.88
C PRO A 131 8.61 9.11 -13.47
N GLY A 132 8.81 8.10 -12.65
CA GLY A 132 8.62 6.73 -13.12
C GLY A 132 7.19 6.35 -13.32
N GLY A 133 6.26 7.19 -12.86
CA GLY A 133 4.85 6.92 -12.98
C GLY A 133 4.24 7.41 -14.26
N GLN A 134 5.01 8.06 -15.09
CA GLN A 134 4.45 8.55 -16.32
C GLN A 134 4.33 7.42 -17.32
N PRO A 135 3.22 7.34 -18.01
CA PRO A 135 3.10 6.34 -19.06
C PRO A 135 4.19 6.54 -20.06
N ASP A 136 4.63 5.46 -20.56
CA ASP A 136 5.67 5.53 -21.54
C ASP A 136 5.14 6.23 -22.80
N GLU A 137 5.79 7.29 -23.14
CA GLU A 137 5.35 8.04 -24.30
C GLU A 137 5.90 7.53 -25.59
N ARG A 138 6.64 6.47 -25.54
CA ARG A 138 7.19 5.90 -26.76
C ARG A 138 6.21 5.04 -27.48
#